data_fc4ffe936fce49b9509b66a5d13717fa
#
_entry.id   fc4ffe936fce49b9509b66a5d13717fa
#
_cell.length_a   1.000
_cell.length_b   1.000
_cell.length_c   1.000
_cell.angle_alpha   90.00
_cell.angle_beta   90.00
_cell.angle_gamma   90.00
#
_symmetry.space_group_name_H-M   'P 1'
#
loop_
_entity.id
_entity.type
_entity.pdbx_description
1 polymer ?
#
loop_
_entity_poly.entity_id
_entity_poly.type
_entity_poly.pdbx_seq_one_letter_code
_entity_poly.pdbx_strand_id
1 'polypeptide(L)'
;MTPIDHANEVIASVRQKTDRAILFYSCGKDSEVLLDLMAPHFKEIVCVFMYFVKGLDHIDNYLRAIKARYSNVTILQIPHWTLTRVLRCGLYCIPNPNVKLLSLKDLDESVRMETGISYSFYGMKQSDGMNRCLMSVSYTHLRAHETKANL
;
A
#
# COMPACT_ATOMS: atom_id res chain seq x y z
N MET A 1 22.63 9.91 -4.10
CA MET A 1 21.37 9.25 -4.57
C MET A 1 20.20 9.95 -3.93
N THR A 2 19.34 10.54 -4.74
CA THR A 2 18.12 11.19 -4.25
C THR A 2 17.04 10.14 -3.93
N PRO A 3 16.02 10.45 -3.11
CA PRO A 3 14.88 9.54 -2.90
C PRO A 3 14.17 9.12 -4.19
N ILE A 4 14.15 10.01 -5.20
CA ILE A 4 13.58 9.74 -6.52
C ILE A 4 14.43 8.73 -7.29
N ASP A 5 15.76 8.86 -7.26
CA ASP A 5 16.67 7.92 -7.93
C ASP A 5 16.50 6.53 -7.35
N HIS A 6 16.43 6.42 -6.02
CA HIS A 6 16.20 5.14 -5.33
C HIS A 6 14.82 4.54 -5.70
N ALA A 7 13.76 5.36 -5.74
CA ALA A 7 12.44 4.89 -6.15
C ALA A 7 12.47 4.34 -7.59
N ASN A 8 13.13 5.04 -8.51
CA ASN A 8 13.26 4.61 -9.90
C ASN A 8 14.03 3.28 -10.03
N GLU A 9 15.11 3.09 -9.26
CA GLU A 9 15.84 1.81 -9.23
C GLU A 9 14.97 0.64 -8.75
N VAL A 10 14.19 0.86 -7.68
CA VAL A 10 13.27 -0.16 -7.16
C VAL A 10 12.17 -0.48 -8.17
N ILE A 11 11.56 0.54 -8.78
CA ILE A 11 10.55 0.39 -9.83
C ILE A 11 11.11 -0.41 -11.01
N ALA A 12 12.30 -0.07 -11.50
CA ALA A 12 12.95 -0.78 -12.60
C ALA A 12 13.24 -2.25 -12.25
N SER A 13 13.71 -2.52 -11.04
CA SER A 13 13.97 -3.88 -10.56
C SER A 13 12.69 -4.74 -10.48
N VAL A 14 11.60 -4.16 -9.99
CA VAL A 14 10.31 -4.86 -9.91
C VAL A 14 9.70 -5.04 -11.30
N ARG A 15 9.83 -4.04 -12.18
CA ARG A 15 9.32 -4.11 -13.56
C ARG A 15 9.94 -5.25 -14.37
N GLN A 16 11.20 -5.62 -14.10
CA GLN A 16 11.84 -6.79 -14.72
C GLN A 16 11.15 -8.12 -14.36
N LYS A 17 10.41 -8.15 -13.24
CA LYS A 17 9.79 -9.38 -12.71
C LYS A 17 8.29 -9.46 -12.98
N THR A 18 7.62 -8.29 -13.08
CA THR A 18 6.17 -8.22 -13.27
C THR A 18 5.77 -6.90 -13.94
N ASP A 19 4.65 -6.91 -14.64
CA ASP A 19 4.02 -5.72 -15.21
C ASP A 19 2.80 -5.23 -14.41
N ARG A 20 2.54 -5.86 -13.23
CA ARG A 20 1.44 -5.51 -12.31
C ARG A 20 2.01 -5.20 -10.93
N ALA A 21 1.49 -4.17 -10.28
CA ALA A 21 1.93 -3.77 -8.94
C ALA A 21 0.78 -3.29 -8.06
N ILE A 22 0.96 -3.39 -6.75
CA ILE A 22 0.10 -2.78 -5.75
C ILE A 22 0.80 -1.53 -5.23
N LEU A 23 0.05 -0.44 -5.05
CA LEU A 23 0.50 0.75 -4.35
C LEU A 23 -0.44 1.05 -3.19
N PHE A 24 0.07 1.04 -1.96
CA PHE A 24 -0.67 1.55 -0.81
C PHE A 24 -0.68 3.08 -0.89
N TYR A 25 -1.85 3.61 -1.31
CA TYR A 25 -2.04 5.00 -1.70
C TYR A 25 -2.82 5.76 -0.64
N SER A 26 -2.17 6.73 0.00
CA SER A 26 -2.74 7.46 1.15
C SER A 26 -3.42 8.79 0.78
N CYS A 27 -3.52 9.15 -0.50
CA CYS A 27 -3.88 10.49 -0.98
C CYS A 27 -2.90 11.59 -0.50
N GLY A 28 -1.73 11.21 -0.01
CA GLY A 28 -0.67 12.14 0.39
C GLY A 28 0.35 12.34 -0.71
N LYS A 29 1.09 13.45 -0.63
CA LYS A 29 2.08 13.87 -1.63
C LYS A 29 3.10 12.78 -2.01
N ASP A 30 3.60 12.02 -1.02
CA ASP A 30 4.63 11.01 -1.26
C ASP A 30 4.08 9.80 -2.03
N SER A 31 2.84 9.38 -1.74
CA SER A 31 2.16 8.31 -2.50
C SER A 31 1.75 8.77 -3.90
N GLU A 32 1.45 10.05 -4.09
CA GLU A 32 1.13 10.61 -5.41
C GLU A 32 2.38 10.68 -6.30
N VAL A 33 3.50 11.17 -5.77
CA VAL A 33 4.78 11.15 -6.49
C VAL A 33 5.17 9.73 -6.88
N LEU A 34 5.00 8.77 -5.97
CA LEU A 34 5.31 7.37 -6.27
C LEU A 34 4.39 6.82 -7.36
N LEU A 35 3.11 7.17 -7.36
CA LEU A 35 2.18 6.79 -8.43
C LEU A 35 2.60 7.38 -9.78
N ASP A 36 2.98 8.67 -9.82
CA ASP A 36 3.49 9.32 -11.03
C ASP A 36 4.72 8.60 -11.60
N LEU A 37 5.64 8.17 -10.72
CA LEU A 37 6.83 7.43 -11.12
C LEU A 37 6.50 6.01 -11.60
N MET A 38 5.50 5.35 -11.02
CA MET A 38 5.13 3.97 -11.35
C MET A 38 4.27 3.88 -12.62
N ALA A 39 3.38 4.84 -12.85
CA ALA A 39 2.36 4.79 -13.91
C ALA A 39 2.92 4.52 -15.32
N PRO A 40 4.06 5.09 -15.75
CA PRO A 40 4.65 4.80 -17.07
C PRO A 40 5.21 3.38 -17.21
N HIS A 41 5.47 2.69 -16.10
CA HIS A 41 6.23 1.44 -16.11
C HIS A 41 5.36 0.18 -15.98
N PHE A 42 4.20 0.25 -15.33
CA PHE A 42 3.34 -0.91 -15.09
C PHE A 42 2.10 -0.88 -15.98
N LYS A 43 1.65 -2.06 -16.43
CA LYS A 43 0.39 -2.19 -17.19
C LYS A 43 -0.83 -2.06 -16.30
N GLU A 44 -0.70 -2.46 -15.03
CA GLU A 44 -1.76 -2.37 -14.04
C GLU A 44 -1.18 -2.00 -12.68
N ILE A 45 -1.77 -0.99 -12.05
CA ILE A 45 -1.46 -0.58 -10.67
C ILE A 45 -2.76 -0.61 -9.88
N VAL A 46 -2.80 -1.45 -8.85
CA VAL A 46 -3.89 -1.45 -7.87
C VAL A 46 -3.53 -0.51 -6.74
N CYS A 47 -4.14 0.66 -6.72
CA CYS A 47 -3.99 1.63 -5.63
C CYS A 47 -4.93 1.26 -4.48
N VAL A 48 -4.37 0.87 -3.36
CA VAL A 48 -5.10 0.49 -2.15
C VAL A 48 -5.22 1.71 -1.24
N PHE A 49 -6.43 2.24 -1.11
CA PHE A 49 -6.74 3.31 -0.18
C PHE A 49 -7.38 2.74 1.08
N MET A 50 -6.74 2.98 2.23
CA MET A 50 -7.24 2.54 3.54
C MET A 50 -8.02 3.67 4.21
N TYR A 51 -9.34 3.51 4.37
CA TYR A 51 -10.21 4.52 4.96
C TYR A 51 -10.46 4.29 6.44
N PHE A 52 -10.66 5.38 7.20
CA PHE A 52 -11.28 5.36 8.53
C PHE A 52 -12.79 5.55 8.43
N VAL A 53 -13.23 6.45 7.58
CA VAL A 53 -14.64 6.68 7.26
C VAL A 53 -14.79 6.55 5.75
N LYS A 54 -15.67 5.65 5.30
CA LYS A 54 -15.97 5.45 3.89
C LYS A 54 -16.98 6.49 3.40
N GLY A 55 -16.85 6.91 2.15
CA GLY A 55 -17.83 7.75 1.47
C GLY A 55 -17.72 9.24 1.85
N LEU A 56 -16.53 9.73 2.18
CA LEU A 56 -16.28 11.16 2.31
C LEU A 56 -16.13 11.77 0.92
N ASP A 57 -17.03 12.70 0.57
CA ASP A 57 -17.13 13.28 -0.78
C ASP A 57 -15.80 13.82 -1.32
N HIS A 58 -15.01 14.51 -0.50
CA HIS A 58 -13.74 15.07 -0.91
C HIS A 58 -12.71 13.97 -1.25
N ILE A 59 -12.72 12.86 -0.51
CA ILE A 59 -11.85 11.70 -0.79
C ILE A 59 -12.33 10.97 -2.05
N ASP A 60 -13.63 10.70 -2.16
CA ASP A 60 -14.19 10.01 -3.32
C ASP A 60 -14.00 10.81 -4.62
N ASN A 61 -14.11 12.15 -4.55
CA ASN A 61 -13.81 13.03 -5.66
C ASN A 61 -12.34 12.97 -6.06
N TYR A 62 -11.44 12.96 -5.07
CA TYR A 62 -10.01 12.87 -5.31
C TYR A 62 -9.62 11.52 -5.93
N LEU A 63 -10.11 10.41 -5.39
CA LEU A 63 -9.85 9.07 -5.94
C LEU A 63 -10.41 8.91 -7.36
N ARG A 64 -11.57 9.51 -7.65
CA ARG A 64 -12.12 9.54 -9.02
C ARG A 64 -11.22 10.33 -9.98
N ALA A 65 -10.68 11.46 -9.56
CA ALA A 65 -9.75 12.26 -10.36
C ALA A 65 -8.46 11.49 -10.68
N ILE A 66 -7.90 10.77 -9.70
CA ILE A 66 -6.74 9.89 -9.90
C ILE A 66 -7.05 8.78 -10.90
N LYS A 67 -8.18 8.10 -10.76
CA LYS A 67 -8.60 7.06 -11.70
C LYS A 67 -8.81 7.59 -13.12
N ALA A 68 -9.29 8.82 -13.26
CA ALA A 68 -9.47 9.47 -14.56
C ALA A 68 -8.13 9.90 -15.19
N ARG A 69 -7.13 10.26 -14.36
CA ARG A 69 -5.79 10.70 -14.81
C ARG A 69 -4.95 9.54 -15.34
N TYR A 70 -5.10 8.33 -14.78
CA TYR A 70 -4.28 7.17 -15.14
C TYR A 70 -5.18 6.03 -15.64
N SER A 71 -5.01 5.65 -16.91
CA SER A 71 -5.81 4.58 -17.54
C SER A 71 -5.51 3.18 -17.00
N ASN A 72 -4.32 2.98 -16.43
CA ASN A 72 -3.82 1.71 -15.89
C ASN A 72 -3.96 1.58 -14.36
N VAL A 73 -4.69 2.50 -13.72
CA VAL A 73 -4.90 2.50 -12.26
C VAL A 73 -6.29 1.99 -11.91
N THR A 74 -6.34 1.08 -10.96
CA THR A 74 -7.57 0.61 -10.30
C THR A 74 -7.51 1.01 -8.83
N ILE A 75 -8.61 1.55 -8.29
CA ILE A 75 -8.72 1.94 -6.89
C ILE A 75 -9.43 0.85 -6.10
N LEU A 76 -8.78 0.34 -5.07
CA LEU A 76 -9.35 -0.57 -4.08
C LEU A 76 -9.45 0.15 -2.74
N GLN A 77 -10.66 0.34 -2.23
CA GLN A 77 -10.89 0.96 -0.92
C GLN A 77 -11.14 -0.12 0.13
N ILE A 78 -10.31 -0.14 1.18
CA ILE A 78 -10.43 -1.08 2.31
C ILE A 78 -10.41 -0.34 3.65
N PRO A 79 -10.98 -0.92 4.73
CA PRO A 79 -10.84 -0.35 6.07
C PRO A 79 -9.39 -0.29 6.51
N HIS A 80 -9.00 0.78 7.19
CA HIS A 80 -7.67 0.90 7.76
C HIS A 80 -7.44 -0.16 8.86
N TRP A 81 -6.31 -0.82 8.86
CA TRP A 81 -5.99 -1.90 9.81
C TRP A 81 -6.12 -1.48 11.28
N THR A 82 -5.84 -0.21 11.62
CA THR A 82 -5.96 0.29 13.00
C THR A 82 -7.41 0.34 13.50
N LEU A 83 -8.42 0.30 12.61
CA LEU A 83 -9.83 0.24 13.02
C LEU A 83 -10.14 -1.01 13.84
N THR A 84 -9.44 -2.12 13.63
CA THR A 84 -9.60 -3.33 14.45
C THR A 84 -9.20 -3.08 15.90
N ARG A 85 -8.19 -2.25 16.15
CA ARG A 85 -7.79 -1.83 17.51
C ARG A 85 -8.83 -0.88 18.12
N VAL A 86 -9.33 0.07 17.35
CA VAL A 86 -10.38 1.00 17.77
C VAL A 86 -11.62 0.22 18.24
N LEU A 87 -12.08 -0.73 17.44
CA LEU A 87 -13.24 -1.56 17.75
C LEU A 87 -13.00 -2.47 18.97
N ARG A 88 -11.83 -3.07 19.07
CA ARG A 88 -11.50 -3.97 20.19
C ARG A 88 -11.40 -3.23 21.52
N CYS A 89 -10.78 -2.05 21.53
CA CYS A 89 -10.58 -1.24 22.74
C CYS A 89 -11.78 -0.37 23.10
N GLY A 90 -12.72 -0.17 22.18
CA GLY A 90 -13.90 0.67 22.40
C GLY A 90 -13.62 2.16 22.34
N LEU A 91 -12.65 2.60 21.55
CA LEU A 91 -12.43 4.03 21.32
C LEU A 91 -13.56 4.57 20.43
N TYR A 92 -14.38 5.46 20.99
CA TYR A 92 -15.60 6.03 20.38
C TYR A 92 -16.70 5.02 20.01
N CYS A 93 -16.63 3.79 20.52
CA CYS A 93 -17.62 2.74 20.30
C CYS A 93 -17.65 1.77 21.48
N ILE A 94 -18.63 0.87 21.51
CA ILE A 94 -18.69 -0.21 22.52
C ILE A 94 -17.53 -1.18 22.25
N PRO A 95 -16.70 -1.53 23.27
CA PRO A 95 -15.60 -2.49 23.10
C PRO A 95 -16.09 -3.84 22.62
N ASN A 96 -15.40 -4.43 21.65
CA ASN A 96 -15.62 -5.79 21.20
C ASN A 96 -14.33 -6.61 21.32
N PRO A 97 -14.13 -7.37 22.42
CA PRO A 97 -12.91 -8.14 22.64
C PRO A 97 -12.68 -9.27 21.62
N ASN A 98 -13.73 -9.67 20.89
CA ASN A 98 -13.64 -10.74 19.88
C ASN A 98 -13.10 -10.25 18.52
N VAL A 99 -12.91 -8.94 18.33
CA VAL A 99 -12.33 -8.41 17.10
C VAL A 99 -10.87 -8.86 16.98
N LYS A 100 -10.52 -9.56 15.90
CA LYS A 100 -9.14 -9.92 15.58
C LYS A 100 -8.36 -8.66 15.23
N LEU A 101 -7.23 -8.44 15.90
CA LEU A 101 -6.32 -7.36 15.54
C LEU A 101 -5.62 -7.68 14.22
N LEU A 102 -5.66 -6.75 13.30
CA LEU A 102 -4.94 -6.80 12.02
C LEU A 102 -3.75 -5.85 12.04
N SER A 103 -2.75 -6.19 11.28
CA SER A 103 -1.60 -5.34 10.97
C SER A 103 -1.65 -4.89 9.51
N LEU A 104 -0.79 -3.93 9.13
CA LEU A 104 -0.61 -3.55 7.73
C LEU A 104 -0.14 -4.76 6.89
N LYS A 105 0.68 -5.64 7.47
CA LYS A 105 1.14 -6.86 6.82
C LYS A 105 -0.02 -7.81 6.50
N ASP A 106 -0.96 -8.00 7.44
CA ASP A 106 -2.13 -8.85 7.20
C ASP A 106 -2.99 -8.33 6.04
N LEU A 107 -3.17 -6.99 5.95
CA LEU A 107 -3.89 -6.38 4.84
C LEU A 107 -3.13 -6.50 3.52
N ASP A 108 -1.81 -6.29 3.51
CA ASP A 108 -0.98 -6.47 2.31
C ASP A 108 -1.07 -7.91 1.78
N GLU A 109 -0.95 -8.91 2.66
CA GLU A 109 -1.10 -10.31 2.29
C GLU A 109 -2.48 -10.61 1.72
N SER A 110 -3.55 -10.08 2.34
CA SER A 110 -4.92 -10.26 1.84
C SER A 110 -5.11 -9.65 0.45
N VAL A 111 -4.61 -8.43 0.23
CA VAL A 111 -4.71 -7.75 -1.08
C VAL A 111 -3.90 -8.50 -2.14
N ARG A 112 -2.71 -8.99 -1.81
CA ARG A 112 -1.89 -9.79 -2.72
C ARG A 112 -2.57 -11.11 -3.10
N MET A 113 -3.18 -11.78 -2.15
CA MET A 113 -3.93 -13.02 -2.41
C MET A 113 -5.15 -12.75 -3.30
N GLU A 114 -5.90 -11.68 -3.04
CA GLU A 114 -7.09 -11.34 -3.81
C GLU A 114 -6.78 -10.89 -5.24
N THR A 115 -5.73 -10.10 -5.42
CA THR A 115 -5.35 -9.53 -6.73
C THR A 115 -4.42 -10.45 -7.54
N GLY A 116 -3.77 -11.41 -6.90
CA GLY A 116 -2.71 -12.23 -7.52
C GLY A 116 -1.44 -11.44 -7.86
N ILE A 117 -1.24 -10.26 -7.23
CA ILE A 117 -0.07 -9.40 -7.46
C ILE A 117 0.91 -9.57 -6.30
N SER A 118 2.18 -9.89 -6.62
CA SER A 118 3.18 -10.24 -5.61
C SER A 118 3.97 -9.05 -5.04
N TYR A 119 3.91 -7.88 -5.65
CA TYR A 119 4.73 -6.73 -5.28
C TYR A 119 3.88 -5.54 -4.83
N SER A 120 4.15 -5.07 -3.60
CA SER A 120 3.50 -3.91 -3.00
C SER A 120 4.50 -2.78 -2.78
N PHE A 121 4.09 -1.57 -3.11
CA PHE A 121 4.85 -0.35 -2.92
C PHE A 121 4.22 0.52 -1.83
N TYR A 122 5.07 1.23 -1.09
CA TYR A 122 4.67 2.14 -0.01
C TYR A 122 5.46 3.45 -0.14
N GLY A 123 4.77 4.57 -0.10
CA GLY A 123 5.37 5.91 -0.09
C GLY A 123 5.90 6.31 1.29
N MET A 124 6.72 5.46 1.91
CA MET A 124 7.33 5.73 3.21
C MET A 124 8.82 6.05 3.05
N LYS A 125 9.29 7.08 3.78
CA LYS A 125 10.72 7.40 3.87
C LYS A 125 11.30 6.74 5.11
N GLN A 126 12.53 6.27 5.03
CA GLN A 126 13.27 5.76 6.20
C GLN A 126 13.43 6.83 7.28
N SER A 127 13.49 8.11 6.90
CA SER A 127 13.57 9.25 7.82
C SER A 127 12.28 9.55 8.59
N ASP A 128 11.16 8.93 8.25
CA ASP A 128 9.85 9.21 8.89
C ASP A 128 9.69 8.61 10.29
N GLY A 129 10.73 7.98 10.82
CA GLY A 129 10.82 7.47 12.19
C GLY A 129 11.24 6.00 12.29
N MET A 130 11.74 5.62 13.46
CA MET A 130 12.29 4.29 13.73
C MET A 130 11.30 3.16 13.42
N ASN A 131 10.02 3.32 13.76
CA ASN A 131 9.00 2.31 13.50
C ASN A 131 8.78 2.07 12.00
N ARG A 132 8.81 3.13 11.18
CA ARG A 132 8.67 3.02 9.72
C ARG A 132 9.92 2.42 9.08
N CYS A 133 11.10 2.75 9.59
CA CYS A 133 12.35 2.14 9.19
C CYS A 133 12.36 0.63 9.48
N LEU A 134 11.93 0.21 10.67
CA LEU A 134 11.82 -1.21 11.04
C LEU A 134 10.78 -1.96 10.19
N MET A 135 9.66 -1.32 9.86
CA MET A 135 8.66 -1.90 8.94
C MET A 135 9.26 -2.12 7.54
N SER A 136 9.99 -1.14 7.01
CA SER A 136 10.63 -1.24 5.68
C SER A 136 11.65 -2.39 5.64
N VAL A 137 12.45 -2.57 6.68
CA VAL A 137 13.41 -3.68 6.83
C VAL A 137 12.70 -5.03 6.93
N SER A 138 11.60 -5.11 7.68
CA SER A 138 10.79 -6.35 7.80
C SER A 138 10.22 -6.79 6.46
N TYR A 139 9.72 -5.85 5.65
CA TYR A 139 9.19 -6.15 4.30
C TYR A 139 10.27 -6.60 3.31
N THR A 140 11.49 -6.07 3.39
CA THR A 140 12.60 -6.52 2.55
C THR A 140 13.11 -7.91 2.93
N HIS A 141 13.12 -8.27 4.22
CA HIS A 141 13.53 -9.61 4.68
C HIS A 141 12.53 -10.70 4.30
N LEU A 142 11.22 -10.44 4.36
CA LEU A 142 10.19 -11.40 3.93
C LEU A 142 10.27 -11.69 2.42
N ARG A 143 10.62 -10.70 1.60
CA ARG A 143 10.86 -10.91 0.16
C ARG A 143 12.05 -11.82 -0.13
N ALA A 144 13.10 -11.79 0.68
CA ALA A 144 14.27 -12.68 0.52
C ALA A 144 13.95 -14.14 0.84
N HIS A 145 12.98 -14.42 1.71
CA HIS A 145 12.56 -15.80 2.02
C HIS A 145 11.60 -16.40 0.99
N GLU A 146 10.70 -15.59 0.41
CA GLU A 146 9.77 -16.09 -0.64
C GLU A 146 10.49 -16.43 -1.95
N THR A 147 11.57 -15.73 -2.28
CA THR A 147 12.40 -16.05 -3.45
C THR A 147 13.23 -17.33 -3.28
N LYS A 148 13.46 -17.84 -2.07
CA LYS A 148 14.17 -19.08 -1.80
C LYS A 148 13.28 -20.32 -1.74
N ALA A 149 11.97 -20.17 -1.62
CA ALA A 149 11.03 -21.28 -1.52
C ALA A 149 10.45 -21.73 -2.87
N ASN A 150 10.77 -21.04 -3.97
CA ASN A 150 10.29 -21.34 -5.33
C ASN A 150 11.42 -21.66 -6.31
N LEU A 151 12.55 -22.20 -5.83
CA LEU A 151 13.60 -22.78 -6.66
C LEU A 151 13.71 -24.28 -6.39
#